data_6af8a8cd2e4589476d5e887c5c0569a2
#
_entry.id   6af8a8cd2e4589476d5e887c5c0569a2
#
_cell.length_a   1.000
_cell.length_b   1.000
_cell.length_c   1.000
_cell.angle_alpha   90.00
_cell.angle_beta   90.00
_cell.angle_gamma   90.00
#
_symmetry.space_group_name_H-M   'P 1'
#
loop_
_entity.id
_entity.type
_entity.pdbx_description
1 polymer ?
#
loop_
_entity_poly.entity_id
_entity_poly.type
_entity_poly.pdbx_seq_one_letter_code
_entity_poly.pdbx_strand_id
1 'polypeptide(L)'
;MSHSPADPDADRRALQIRLRKITGQLKGVATMIEGEYDCAEVLNQLVSARQAVKSLAEKIISDHIEHCLTANSTPDQRRKQLKEVTTMLKRYVE
;
A
#
# COMPACT_ATOMS: atom_id res chain seq x y z
N MET A 1 -10.58 10.81 -14.17
CA MET A 1 -10.04 11.98 -13.48
C MET A 1 -8.52 11.93 -13.51
N SER A 2 -7.93 12.95 -14.07
CA SER A 2 -6.48 12.94 -14.24
C SER A 2 -5.80 13.15 -12.89
N HIS A 3 -4.90 12.26 -12.57
CA HIS A 3 -4.04 12.41 -11.43
C HIS A 3 -2.99 13.46 -11.73
N SER A 4 -2.84 14.44 -10.85
CA SER A 4 -1.82 15.46 -11.02
C SER A 4 -0.51 14.98 -10.38
N PRO A 5 0.53 14.67 -11.19
CA PRO A 5 1.80 14.26 -10.62
C PRO A 5 2.53 15.41 -9.91
N ALA A 6 1.97 16.62 -9.98
CA ALA A 6 2.58 17.81 -9.41
C ALA A 6 2.20 18.06 -7.93
N ASP A 7 1.32 17.22 -7.34
CA ASP A 7 0.91 17.40 -5.94
C ASP A 7 1.27 16.17 -5.10
N PRO A 8 2.52 16.08 -4.63
CA PRO A 8 2.93 14.96 -3.79
C PRO A 8 2.23 14.91 -2.44
N ASP A 9 1.73 16.05 -1.94
CA ASP A 9 1.02 16.09 -0.67
C ASP A 9 -0.36 15.46 -0.79
N ALA A 10 -1.05 15.64 -1.93
CA ALA A 10 -2.33 15.01 -2.17
C ALA A 10 -2.18 13.48 -2.24
N ASP A 11 -1.14 12.98 -2.88
CA ASP A 11 -0.85 11.56 -2.95
C ASP A 11 -0.55 10.99 -1.57
N ARG A 12 0.25 11.69 -0.80
CA ARG A 12 0.60 11.28 0.56
C ARG A 12 -0.65 11.21 1.44
N ARG A 13 -1.53 12.20 1.35
CA ARG A 13 -2.78 12.21 2.11
C ARG A 13 -3.68 11.03 1.72
N ALA A 14 -3.76 10.73 0.44
CA ALA A 14 -4.55 9.61 -0.04
C ALA A 14 -4.04 8.28 0.53
N LEU A 15 -2.72 8.09 0.57
CA LEU A 15 -2.12 6.90 1.17
C LEU A 15 -2.39 6.83 2.67
N GLN A 16 -2.31 7.95 3.36
CA GLN A 16 -2.58 8.02 4.80
C GLN A 16 -4.04 7.67 5.11
N ILE A 17 -4.98 8.14 4.29
CA ILE A 17 -6.40 7.83 4.45
C ILE A 17 -6.64 6.34 4.28
N ARG A 18 -6.03 5.72 3.26
CA ARG A 18 -6.12 4.28 3.04
C ARG A 18 -5.55 3.50 4.22
N LEU A 19 -4.40 3.94 4.74
CA LEU A 19 -3.76 3.27 5.86
C LEU A 19 -4.61 3.37 7.13
N ARG A 20 -5.24 4.52 7.37
CA ARG A 20 -6.15 4.69 8.51
C ARG A 20 -7.33 3.74 8.44
N LYS A 21 -7.88 3.52 7.26
CA LYS A 21 -8.98 2.57 7.06
C LYS A 21 -8.53 1.15 7.42
N ILE A 22 -7.34 0.76 6.97
CA ILE A 22 -6.78 -0.55 7.27
C ILE A 22 -6.55 -0.69 8.77
N THR A 23 -5.97 0.32 9.41
CA THR A 23 -5.72 0.33 10.85
C THR A 23 -7.03 0.21 11.62
N GLY A 24 -8.07 0.94 11.20
CA GLY A 24 -9.38 0.85 11.82
C GLY A 24 -9.98 -0.53 11.69
N GLN A 25 -9.83 -1.16 10.54
CA GLN A 25 -10.31 -2.52 10.29
C GLN A 25 -9.61 -3.54 11.20
N LEU A 26 -8.29 -3.39 11.37
CA LEU A 26 -7.52 -4.27 12.26
C LEU A 26 -7.90 -4.05 13.73
N LYS A 27 -8.17 -2.81 14.13
CA LYS A 27 -8.69 -2.52 15.47
C LYS A 27 -10.05 -3.19 15.69
N GLY A 28 -10.90 -3.18 14.67
CA GLY A 28 -12.18 -3.88 14.71
C GLY A 28 -12.01 -5.37 14.93
N VAL A 29 -11.04 -5.98 14.26
CA VAL A 29 -10.72 -7.40 14.46
C VAL A 29 -10.26 -7.65 15.89
N ALA A 30 -9.39 -6.78 16.42
CA ALA A 30 -8.93 -6.90 17.80
C ALA A 30 -10.11 -6.87 18.78
N THR A 31 -11.07 -5.98 18.57
CA THR A 31 -12.26 -5.88 19.39
C THR A 31 -13.11 -7.16 19.29
N MET A 32 -13.26 -7.71 18.10
CA MET A 32 -13.99 -8.97 17.91
C MET A 32 -13.38 -10.11 18.72
N ILE A 33 -12.06 -10.18 18.76
CA ILE A 33 -11.34 -11.26 19.44
C ILE A 33 -11.41 -11.15 20.96
N GLU A 34 -11.64 -9.94 21.50
CA GLU A 34 -11.74 -9.72 22.93
C GLU A 34 -12.91 -10.47 23.60
N GLY A 35 -13.96 -10.76 22.84
CA GLY A 35 -15.12 -11.49 23.35
C GLY A 35 -15.26 -12.85 22.69
N GLU A 36 -16.46 -13.39 22.75
CA GLU A 36 -16.78 -14.55 21.93
C GLU A 36 -16.91 -14.08 20.49
N TYR A 37 -16.21 -14.74 19.61
CA TYR A 37 -16.20 -14.30 18.21
C TYR A 37 -16.48 -15.45 17.25
N ASP A 38 -17.08 -15.10 16.13
CA ASP A 38 -17.29 -16.02 15.02
C ASP A 38 -16.00 -16.07 14.19
N CYS A 39 -15.40 -17.24 14.15
CA CYS A 39 -14.15 -17.45 13.40
C CYS A 39 -14.29 -17.05 11.94
N ALA A 40 -15.43 -17.34 11.31
CA ALA A 40 -15.64 -16.98 9.91
C ALA A 40 -15.67 -15.46 9.70
N GLU A 41 -16.30 -14.72 10.62
CA GLU A 41 -16.34 -13.26 10.54
C GLU A 41 -14.96 -12.66 10.70
N VAL A 42 -14.19 -13.15 11.67
CA VAL A 42 -12.82 -12.66 11.89
C VAL A 42 -11.96 -12.93 10.65
N LEU A 43 -12.07 -14.13 10.09
CA LEU A 43 -11.31 -14.48 8.88
C LEU A 43 -11.72 -13.61 7.70
N ASN A 44 -13.01 -13.34 7.53
CA ASN A 44 -13.48 -12.45 6.46
C ASN A 44 -12.91 -11.04 6.60
N GLN A 45 -12.86 -10.52 7.82
CA GLN A 45 -12.27 -9.21 8.08
C GLN A 45 -10.77 -9.20 7.78
N LEU A 46 -10.07 -10.27 8.16
CA LEU A 46 -8.63 -10.38 7.87
C LEU A 46 -8.35 -10.50 6.38
N VAL A 47 -9.18 -11.24 5.63
CA VAL A 47 -9.05 -11.31 4.17
C VAL A 47 -9.27 -9.94 3.55
N SER A 48 -10.27 -9.20 4.02
CA SER A 48 -10.53 -7.85 3.54
C SER A 48 -9.36 -6.91 3.85
N ALA A 49 -8.81 -6.98 5.05
CA ALA A 49 -7.64 -6.18 5.42
C ALA A 49 -6.42 -6.54 4.56
N ARG A 50 -6.22 -7.82 4.30
CA ARG A 50 -5.13 -8.29 3.43
C ARG A 50 -5.25 -7.68 2.03
N GLN A 51 -6.46 -7.69 1.45
CA GLN A 51 -6.69 -7.12 0.14
C GLN A 51 -6.43 -5.61 0.13
N ALA A 52 -6.81 -4.92 1.20
CA ALA A 52 -6.58 -3.50 1.32
C ALA A 52 -5.07 -3.18 1.43
N VAL A 53 -4.33 -3.98 2.19
CA VAL A 53 -2.87 -3.84 2.29
C VAL A 53 -2.22 -4.09 0.92
N LYS A 54 -2.67 -5.12 0.22
CA LYS A 54 -2.19 -5.44 -1.12
C LYS A 54 -2.40 -4.27 -2.08
N SER A 55 -3.61 -3.71 -2.08
CA SER A 55 -3.96 -2.57 -2.93
C SER A 55 -3.09 -1.35 -2.60
N LEU A 56 -2.86 -1.09 -1.30
CA LEU A 56 -2.01 0.01 -0.86
C LEU A 56 -0.56 -0.20 -1.33
N ALA A 57 -0.03 -1.41 -1.20
CA ALA A 57 1.33 -1.72 -1.65
C ALA A 57 1.48 -1.51 -3.15
N GLU A 58 0.49 -1.96 -3.94
CA GLU A 58 0.50 -1.77 -5.39
C GLU A 58 0.50 -0.28 -5.76
N LYS A 59 -0.27 0.51 -5.05
CA LYS A 59 -0.33 1.96 -5.27
C LYS A 59 1.03 2.61 -4.98
N ILE A 60 1.66 2.24 -3.89
CA ILE A 60 2.96 2.79 -3.50
C ILE A 60 4.03 2.40 -4.53
N ILE A 61 4.03 1.14 -4.96
CA ILE A 61 4.97 0.67 -5.97
C ILE A 61 4.77 1.41 -7.29
N SER A 62 3.52 1.55 -7.72
CA SER A 62 3.17 2.26 -8.95
C SER A 62 3.63 3.72 -8.90
N ASP A 63 3.36 4.41 -7.79
CA ASP A 63 3.77 5.80 -7.62
C ASP A 63 5.29 5.93 -7.63
N HIS A 64 5.99 4.97 -7.02
CA HIS A 64 7.45 4.98 -7.00
C HIS A 64 8.05 4.80 -8.40
N ILE A 65 7.51 3.87 -9.19
CA ILE A 65 7.95 3.65 -10.56
C ILE A 65 7.71 4.89 -11.41
N GLU A 66 6.52 5.48 -11.29
CA GLU A 66 6.17 6.70 -12.01
C GLU A 66 7.14 7.84 -11.66
N HIS A 67 7.42 7.99 -10.37
CA HIS A 67 8.36 9.00 -9.90
C HIS A 67 9.77 8.79 -10.47
N CYS A 68 10.24 7.55 -10.51
CA CYS A 68 11.54 7.21 -11.10
C CYS A 68 11.63 7.58 -12.57
N LEU A 69 10.54 7.39 -13.32
CA LEU A 69 10.51 7.66 -14.76
C LEU A 69 10.39 9.15 -15.08
N THR A 70 9.81 9.94 -14.18
CA THR A 70 9.58 11.37 -14.40
C THR A 70 10.59 12.27 -13.72
N ALA A 71 11.32 11.76 -12.73
CA ALA A 71 12.31 12.55 -12.02
C ALA A 71 13.56 12.80 -12.87
N ASN A 72 14.20 13.94 -12.62
CA ASN A 72 15.44 14.32 -13.28
C ASN A 72 16.61 13.55 -12.66
N SER A 73 16.66 12.25 -12.92
CA SER A 73 17.66 11.37 -12.36
C SER A 73 18.61 10.85 -13.43
N THR A 74 19.83 10.52 -13.03
CA THR A 74 20.81 9.92 -13.93
C THR A 74 20.39 8.49 -14.29
N PRO A 75 20.89 7.94 -15.42
CA PRO A 75 20.60 6.54 -15.75
C PRO A 75 20.99 5.55 -14.66
N ASP A 76 22.09 5.82 -13.94
CA ASP A 76 22.53 4.95 -12.85
C ASP A 76 21.58 5.01 -11.67
N GLN A 77 21.08 6.19 -11.33
CA GLN A 77 20.09 6.36 -10.25
C GLN A 77 18.79 5.64 -10.60
N ARG A 78 18.32 5.74 -11.84
CA ARG A 78 17.12 5.06 -12.29
C ARG A 78 17.28 3.54 -12.22
N ARG A 79 18.43 3.04 -12.63
CA ARG A 79 18.74 1.60 -12.58
C ARG A 79 18.70 1.10 -11.15
N LYS A 80 19.31 1.85 -10.22
CA LYS A 80 19.32 1.50 -8.80
C LYS A 80 17.91 1.47 -8.23
N GLN A 81 17.09 2.48 -8.53
CA GLN A 81 15.72 2.57 -8.05
C GLN A 81 14.86 1.43 -8.59
N LEU A 82 15.01 1.09 -9.87
CA LEU A 82 14.29 -0.03 -10.47
C LEU A 82 14.70 -1.36 -9.85
N LYS A 83 15.97 -1.52 -9.53
CA LYS A 83 16.46 -2.72 -8.84
C LYS A 83 15.84 -2.85 -7.44
N GLU A 84 15.74 -1.74 -6.72
CA GLU A 84 15.11 -1.71 -5.40
C GLU A 84 13.64 -2.11 -5.48
N VAL A 85 12.91 -1.59 -6.48
CA VAL A 85 11.51 -1.94 -6.71
C VAL A 85 11.37 -3.41 -7.03
N THR A 86 12.25 -3.95 -7.88
CA THR A 86 12.24 -5.36 -8.25
C THR A 86 12.43 -6.24 -7.01
N THR A 87 13.33 -5.85 -6.12
CA THR A 87 13.57 -6.56 -4.86
C THR A 87 12.32 -6.55 -3.97
N MET A 88 11.66 -5.38 -3.87
CA MET A 88 10.43 -5.24 -3.10
C MET A 88 9.31 -6.09 -3.68
N LEU A 89 9.19 -6.14 -5.01
CA LEU A 89 8.17 -6.94 -5.68
C LEU A 89 8.34 -8.43 -5.38
N LYS A 90 9.58 -8.92 -5.30
CA LYS A 90 9.84 -10.31 -4.95
C LYS A 90 9.31 -10.64 -3.55
N ARG A 91 9.55 -9.76 -2.60
CA ARG A 91 9.03 -9.92 -1.23
C ARG A 91 7.52 -9.89 -1.20
N TYR A 92 6.93 -9.02 -1.99
CA TYR A 92 5.49 -8.84 -2.06
C TYR A 92 4.79 -10.11 -2.56
N VAL A 93 5.39 -10.78 -3.53
CA VAL A 93 4.80 -11.98 -4.14
C VAL A 93 4.95 -13.21 -3.24
N GLU A 94 5.98 -13.24 -2.41
CA GLU A 94 6.16 -14.31 -1.42
C GLU A 94 5.10 -14.23 -0.33
#